data_51c119a35bb398ad873ebd845a62112b
#
_entry.id   51c119a35bb398ad873ebd845a62112b
#
_cell.length_a   1.000
_cell.length_b   1.000
_cell.length_c   1.000
_cell.angle_alpha   90.00
_cell.angle_beta   90.00
_cell.angle_gamma   90.00
#
_symmetry.space_group_name_H-M   'P 1'
#
loop_
_entity.id
_entity.type
_entity.pdbx_description
1 polymer ?
#
loop_
_entity_poly.entity_id
_entity_poly.type
_entity_poly.pdbx_seq_one_letter_code
_entity_poly.pdbx_strand_id
1 'polypeptide(L)'
;EQELKGSRHVLLYCNQNGVILDIYGDKDVSRLIGSTVNAVEGSIWTEQWAGTNAISMSIELRKPFQMFSAEHFAFGCHRWMCAAAPVLDPFTGDVLAVFNLSTEADNISPQRLAMAIWGAKSIEQIILHDSYQAREMLQNVFMNAANKYKNCSVFLLDPKGKAILANDETLKHFGETEVIEELGKRIVEARKMECEVENPINKKNTNSISKTCPGVK
;
A
#
# COMPACT_ATOMS: atom_id res chain seq x y z
N GLU A 1 4.72 -6.36 -19.76
CA GLU A 1 3.85 -7.05 -20.74
C GLU A 1 4.64 -7.90 -21.75
N GLN A 2 5.75 -7.41 -22.31
CA GLN A 2 6.52 -8.15 -23.31
C GLN A 2 7.19 -9.41 -22.74
N GLU A 3 7.58 -9.42 -21.49
CA GLU A 3 8.34 -10.50 -20.84
C GLU A 3 7.49 -11.75 -20.52
N LEU A 4 6.17 -11.61 -20.40
CA LEU A 4 5.26 -12.73 -20.17
C LEU A 4 4.60 -13.29 -21.43
N LYS A 5 4.86 -12.70 -22.59
CA LYS A 5 4.33 -13.19 -23.88
C LYS A 5 4.89 -14.56 -24.20
N GLY A 6 4.01 -15.54 -24.44
CA GLY A 6 4.40 -16.94 -24.71
C GLY A 6 4.82 -17.73 -23.47
N SER A 7 4.78 -17.13 -22.28
CA SER A 7 5.09 -17.84 -21.02
C SER A 7 3.98 -18.80 -20.58
N ARG A 8 2.79 -18.70 -21.15
CA ARG A 8 1.56 -19.39 -20.73
C ARG A 8 1.15 -19.09 -19.27
N HIS A 9 1.56 -17.94 -18.77
CA HIS A 9 1.21 -17.45 -17.43
C HIS A 9 0.39 -16.19 -17.51
N VAL A 10 -0.48 -16.01 -16.52
CA VAL A 10 -1.20 -14.77 -16.24
C VAL A 10 -0.97 -14.37 -14.79
N LEU A 11 -0.68 -13.10 -14.59
CA LEU A 11 -0.55 -12.45 -13.30
C LEU A 11 -1.84 -11.70 -13.01
N LEU A 12 -2.43 -11.98 -11.85
CA LEU A 12 -3.57 -11.25 -11.31
C LEU A 12 -3.07 -10.44 -10.10
N TYR A 13 -3.28 -9.16 -10.14
CA TYR A 13 -2.99 -8.26 -9.03
C TYR A 13 -4.30 -7.91 -8.33
N CYS A 14 -4.43 -8.24 -7.03
CA CYS A 14 -5.64 -8.04 -6.27
C CYS A 14 -5.38 -7.11 -5.09
N ASN A 15 -6.40 -6.34 -4.67
CA ASN A 15 -6.34 -5.59 -3.41
C ASN A 15 -6.57 -6.52 -2.20
N GLN A 16 -6.48 -5.95 -1.00
CA GLN A 16 -6.70 -6.66 0.27
C GLN A 16 -8.09 -7.28 0.44
N ASN A 17 -9.07 -6.86 -0.37
CA ASN A 17 -10.44 -7.39 -0.38
C ASN A 17 -10.65 -8.46 -1.46
N GLY A 18 -9.58 -8.93 -2.10
CA GLY A 18 -9.64 -9.95 -3.15
C GLY A 18 -10.23 -9.47 -4.48
N VAL A 19 -10.33 -8.15 -4.70
CA VAL A 19 -10.78 -7.58 -5.98
C VAL A 19 -9.60 -7.54 -6.94
N ILE A 20 -9.75 -8.13 -8.13
CA ILE A 20 -8.74 -8.03 -9.19
C ILE A 20 -8.68 -6.57 -9.68
N LEU A 21 -7.50 -5.96 -9.54
CA LEU A 21 -7.23 -4.59 -9.98
C LEU A 21 -6.67 -4.54 -11.39
N ASP A 22 -5.86 -5.54 -11.75
CA ASP A 22 -5.19 -5.58 -13.03
C ASP A 22 -4.75 -7.00 -13.40
N ILE A 23 -4.59 -7.25 -14.71
CA ILE A 23 -4.25 -8.55 -15.28
C ILE A 23 -3.16 -8.39 -16.32
N TYR A 24 -2.02 -9.05 -16.10
CA TYR A 24 -0.87 -9.04 -17.00
C TYR A 24 -0.51 -10.45 -17.45
N GLY A 25 0.01 -10.60 -18.64
CA GLY A 25 0.58 -11.85 -19.10
C GLY A 25 0.26 -12.22 -20.52
N ASP A 26 0.21 -13.52 -20.75
CA ASP A 26 -0.13 -14.09 -22.06
C ASP A 26 -1.60 -13.78 -22.40
N LYS A 27 -1.83 -13.16 -23.56
CA LYS A 27 -3.17 -12.71 -23.97
C LYS A 27 -4.17 -13.85 -24.15
N ASP A 28 -3.71 -15.00 -24.60
CA ASP A 28 -4.57 -16.15 -24.82
C ASP A 28 -4.95 -16.79 -23.47
N VAL A 29 -4.01 -16.86 -22.53
CA VAL A 29 -4.25 -17.32 -21.17
C VAL A 29 -5.16 -16.33 -20.42
N SER A 30 -4.95 -15.02 -20.57
CA SER A 30 -5.79 -13.99 -19.97
C SER A 30 -7.24 -14.05 -20.46
N ARG A 31 -7.44 -14.25 -21.76
CA ARG A 31 -8.79 -14.45 -22.34
C ARG A 31 -9.43 -15.73 -21.82
N LEU A 32 -8.64 -16.80 -21.76
CA LEU A 32 -9.12 -18.11 -21.33
C LEU A 32 -9.57 -18.08 -19.87
N ILE A 33 -8.78 -17.54 -18.95
CA ILE A 33 -9.13 -17.44 -17.53
C ILE A 33 -10.35 -16.52 -17.34
N GLY A 34 -10.42 -15.41 -18.07
CA GLY A 34 -11.57 -14.52 -18.06
C GLY A 34 -12.86 -15.20 -18.52
N SER A 35 -12.81 -15.97 -19.60
CA SER A 35 -13.99 -16.65 -20.17
C SER A 35 -14.42 -17.90 -19.39
N THR A 36 -13.49 -18.59 -18.71
CA THR A 36 -13.78 -19.86 -18.02
C THR A 36 -14.20 -19.68 -16.57
N VAL A 37 -13.61 -18.71 -15.87
CA VAL A 37 -13.83 -18.51 -14.42
C VAL A 37 -14.14 -17.05 -14.06
N ASN A 38 -14.37 -16.20 -15.04
CA ASN A 38 -14.65 -14.78 -14.85
C ASN A 38 -13.56 -14.04 -14.04
N ALA A 39 -12.30 -14.46 -14.19
CA ALA A 39 -11.17 -13.72 -13.62
C ALA A 39 -10.87 -12.52 -14.51
N VAL A 40 -11.56 -11.43 -14.24
CA VAL A 40 -11.47 -10.14 -14.95
C VAL A 40 -11.29 -9.01 -13.94
N GLU A 41 -10.81 -7.87 -14.41
CA GLU A 41 -10.72 -6.67 -13.57
C GLU A 41 -12.07 -6.33 -12.92
N GLY A 42 -12.04 -6.03 -11.62
CA GLY A 42 -13.23 -5.77 -10.80
C GLY A 42 -13.92 -7.02 -10.24
N SER A 43 -13.57 -8.25 -10.66
CA SER A 43 -14.12 -9.47 -10.06
C SER A 43 -13.54 -9.73 -8.67
N ILE A 44 -14.34 -10.36 -7.78
CA ILE A 44 -14.02 -10.58 -6.37
C ILE A 44 -13.68 -12.05 -6.14
N TRP A 45 -12.51 -12.31 -5.56
CA TRP A 45 -11.94 -13.63 -5.34
C TRP A 45 -11.73 -13.96 -3.86
N THR A 46 -12.69 -13.59 -3.02
CA THR A 46 -12.76 -14.02 -1.62
C THR A 46 -13.44 -15.38 -1.49
N GLU A 47 -13.27 -16.02 -0.34
CA GLU A 47 -13.92 -17.31 -0.01
C GLU A 47 -15.43 -17.26 -0.20
N GLN A 48 -16.07 -16.17 0.22
CA GLN A 48 -17.52 -15.98 0.13
C GLN A 48 -18.05 -15.97 -1.33
N TRP A 49 -17.28 -15.42 -2.28
CA TRP A 49 -17.74 -15.19 -3.65
C TRP A 49 -17.22 -16.22 -4.65
N ALA A 50 -15.99 -16.67 -4.50
CA ALA A 50 -15.35 -17.59 -5.43
C ALA A 50 -15.04 -18.97 -4.83
N GLY A 51 -15.36 -19.17 -3.53
CA GLY A 51 -14.95 -20.35 -2.79
C GLY A 51 -13.45 -20.41 -2.57
N THR A 52 -12.96 -21.50 -2.01
CA THR A 52 -11.55 -21.71 -1.70
C THR A 52 -10.69 -21.61 -2.96
N ASN A 53 -9.79 -20.64 -2.99
CA ASN A 53 -8.85 -20.36 -4.08
C ASN A 53 -7.55 -19.78 -3.52
N ALA A 54 -6.49 -19.72 -4.34
CA ALA A 54 -5.17 -19.31 -3.87
C ALA A 54 -5.13 -17.84 -3.37
N ILE A 55 -5.94 -16.95 -3.96
CA ILE A 55 -6.02 -15.54 -3.56
C ILE A 55 -6.67 -15.44 -2.18
N SER A 56 -7.85 -16.04 -1.98
CA SER A 56 -8.57 -16.02 -0.69
C SER A 56 -7.73 -16.62 0.42
N MET A 57 -7.10 -17.78 0.18
CA MET A 57 -6.25 -18.44 1.16
C MET A 57 -5.00 -17.61 1.51
N SER A 58 -4.43 -16.90 0.53
CA SER A 58 -3.28 -16.03 0.76
C SER A 58 -3.63 -14.81 1.62
N ILE A 59 -4.84 -14.26 1.45
CA ILE A 59 -5.36 -13.16 2.28
C ILE A 59 -5.60 -13.64 3.71
N GLU A 60 -6.37 -14.71 3.88
CA GLU A 60 -6.79 -15.23 5.18
C GLU A 60 -5.60 -15.69 6.03
N LEU A 61 -4.67 -16.41 5.42
CA LEU A 61 -3.50 -16.95 6.12
C LEU A 61 -2.35 -15.94 6.25
N ARG A 62 -2.41 -14.81 5.53
CA ARG A 62 -1.30 -13.84 5.41
C ARG A 62 0.02 -14.51 5.01
N LYS A 63 -0.04 -15.53 4.16
CA LYS A 63 1.09 -16.35 3.73
C LYS A 63 0.97 -16.70 2.26
N PRO A 64 2.10 -16.96 1.58
CA PRO A 64 2.06 -17.53 0.24
C PRO A 64 1.30 -18.86 0.23
N PHE A 65 0.46 -19.04 -0.78
CA PHE A 65 -0.36 -20.22 -0.94
C PHE A 65 -0.36 -20.68 -2.40
N GLN A 66 -0.28 -21.98 -2.61
CA GLN A 66 -0.38 -22.58 -3.94
C GLN A 66 -1.55 -23.56 -3.96
N MET A 67 -2.29 -23.55 -5.05
CA MET A 67 -3.46 -24.40 -5.22
C MET A 67 -3.43 -25.02 -6.62
N PHE A 68 -3.69 -26.30 -6.68
CA PHE A 68 -3.57 -27.07 -7.91
C PHE A 68 -4.89 -27.76 -8.27
N SER A 69 -5.39 -27.50 -9.47
CA SER A 69 -6.53 -28.21 -10.05
C SER A 69 -7.72 -28.36 -9.09
N ALA A 70 -8.08 -29.58 -8.74
CA ALA A 70 -9.25 -29.93 -7.89
C ALA A 70 -9.13 -29.49 -6.41
N GLU A 71 -8.03 -28.88 -6.00
CA GLU A 71 -7.95 -28.22 -4.70
C GLU A 71 -8.79 -26.93 -4.64
N HIS A 72 -9.07 -26.33 -5.81
CA HIS A 72 -10.00 -25.20 -5.89
C HIS A 72 -11.44 -25.64 -5.66
N PHE A 73 -12.20 -24.84 -4.92
CA PHE A 73 -13.62 -25.11 -4.68
C PHE A 73 -14.44 -25.07 -5.98
N ALA A 74 -14.25 -24.04 -6.79
CA ALA A 74 -15.01 -23.87 -8.02
C ALA A 74 -14.54 -24.83 -9.12
N PHE A 75 -15.44 -25.62 -9.68
CA PHE A 75 -15.14 -26.60 -10.74
C PHE A 75 -14.45 -25.98 -11.96
N GLY A 76 -14.84 -24.76 -12.36
CA GLY A 76 -14.20 -24.04 -13.46
C GLY A 76 -12.70 -23.76 -13.22
N CYS A 77 -12.27 -23.72 -11.96
CA CYS A 77 -10.87 -23.53 -11.57
C CYS A 77 -10.04 -24.81 -11.63
N HIS A 78 -10.61 -25.99 -11.82
CA HIS A 78 -9.89 -27.26 -11.82
C HIS A 78 -8.88 -27.41 -12.97
N ARG A 79 -8.99 -26.60 -14.02
CA ARG A 79 -7.98 -26.57 -15.08
C ARG A 79 -6.78 -25.65 -14.77
N TRP A 80 -6.82 -24.94 -13.63
CA TRP A 80 -5.82 -23.94 -13.28
C TRP A 80 -4.91 -24.42 -12.14
N MET A 81 -3.69 -23.94 -12.19
CA MET A 81 -2.76 -23.94 -11.08
C MET A 81 -2.44 -22.51 -10.72
N CYS A 82 -2.63 -22.14 -9.46
CA CYS A 82 -2.50 -20.79 -8.95
C CYS A 82 -1.48 -20.75 -7.82
N ALA A 83 -0.61 -19.75 -7.84
CA ALA A 83 0.34 -19.45 -6.77
C ALA A 83 0.16 -18.00 -6.36
N ALA A 84 -0.31 -17.76 -5.14
CA ALA A 84 -0.56 -16.44 -4.59
C ALA A 84 0.41 -16.11 -3.47
N ALA A 85 0.84 -14.86 -3.40
CA ALA A 85 1.63 -14.34 -2.29
C ALA A 85 1.07 -12.98 -1.86
N PRO A 86 0.85 -12.76 -0.56
CA PRO A 86 0.39 -11.47 -0.06
C PRO A 86 1.55 -10.47 -0.10
N VAL A 87 1.21 -9.24 -0.45
CA VAL A 87 2.05 -8.06 -0.25
C VAL A 87 1.66 -7.51 1.12
N LEU A 88 2.57 -7.59 2.07
CA LEU A 88 2.33 -7.14 3.43
C LEU A 88 2.85 -5.71 3.62
N ASP A 89 2.11 -4.94 4.40
CA ASP A 89 2.62 -3.67 4.91
C ASP A 89 3.87 -3.95 5.78
N PRO A 90 5.03 -3.39 5.45
CA PRO A 90 6.27 -3.67 6.19
C PRO A 90 6.26 -3.17 7.64
N PHE A 91 5.31 -2.32 8.02
CA PHE A 91 5.22 -1.73 9.35
C PHE A 91 4.12 -2.38 10.21
N THR A 92 2.97 -2.71 9.63
CA THR A 92 1.82 -3.27 10.35
C THR A 92 1.66 -4.77 10.17
N GLY A 93 2.22 -5.33 9.08
CA GLY A 93 2.01 -6.72 8.68
C GLY A 93 0.63 -7.00 8.07
N ASP A 94 -0.16 -5.96 7.81
CA ASP A 94 -1.47 -6.11 7.16
C ASP A 94 -1.32 -6.42 5.68
N VAL A 95 -2.29 -7.16 5.12
CA VAL A 95 -2.31 -7.43 3.69
C VAL A 95 -2.73 -6.17 2.94
N LEU A 96 -1.85 -5.66 2.08
CA LEU A 96 -2.13 -4.53 1.18
C LEU A 96 -2.68 -5.00 -0.16
N ALA A 97 -2.15 -6.11 -0.67
CA ALA A 97 -2.48 -6.66 -1.96
C ALA A 97 -2.12 -8.14 -2.04
N VAL A 98 -2.51 -8.80 -3.12
CA VAL A 98 -2.09 -10.16 -3.45
C VAL A 98 -1.55 -10.20 -4.86
N PHE A 99 -0.40 -10.83 -5.00
CA PHE A 99 0.25 -11.14 -6.26
C PHE A 99 -0.02 -12.60 -6.59
N ASN A 100 -0.86 -12.88 -7.59
CA ASN A 100 -1.23 -14.24 -7.96
C ASN A 100 -0.79 -14.57 -9.38
N LEU A 101 -0.05 -15.67 -9.54
CA LEU A 101 0.42 -16.20 -10.81
C LEU A 101 -0.36 -17.46 -11.15
N SER A 102 -1.11 -17.45 -12.26
CA SER A 102 -1.93 -18.56 -12.71
C SER A 102 -1.47 -19.09 -14.07
N THR A 103 -1.65 -20.39 -14.28
CA THR A 103 -1.45 -21.08 -15.56
C THR A 103 -2.35 -22.31 -15.62
N GLU A 104 -2.46 -22.91 -16.81
CA GLU A 104 -3.16 -24.19 -16.95
C GLU A 104 -2.38 -25.31 -16.20
N ALA A 105 -3.11 -26.27 -15.63
CA ALA A 105 -2.57 -27.31 -14.77
C ALA A 105 -1.64 -28.30 -15.49
N ASP A 106 -1.69 -28.35 -16.81
CA ASP A 106 -0.80 -29.16 -17.65
C ASP A 106 0.62 -28.55 -17.78
N ASN A 107 0.78 -27.29 -17.47
CA ASN A 107 2.04 -26.56 -17.52
C ASN A 107 2.68 -26.46 -16.13
N ILE A 108 3.09 -27.56 -15.55
CA ILE A 108 3.64 -27.60 -14.18
C ILE A 108 5.04 -26.96 -14.14
N SER A 109 5.23 -25.97 -13.28
CA SER A 109 6.53 -25.41 -12.93
C SER A 109 6.65 -25.24 -11.41
N PRO A 110 7.60 -25.93 -10.78
CA PRO A 110 7.80 -25.85 -9.32
C PRO A 110 8.16 -24.44 -8.82
N GLN A 111 8.67 -23.58 -9.72
CA GLN A 111 9.19 -22.26 -9.36
C GLN A 111 8.11 -21.20 -9.19
N ARG A 112 6.84 -21.47 -9.52
CA ARG A 112 5.77 -20.43 -9.54
C ARG A 112 5.52 -19.80 -8.18
N LEU A 113 5.46 -20.62 -7.14
CA LEU A 113 5.28 -20.08 -5.80
C LEU A 113 6.43 -19.15 -5.41
N ALA A 114 7.67 -19.53 -5.76
CA ALA A 114 8.83 -18.68 -5.55
C ALA A 114 8.73 -17.37 -6.35
N MET A 115 8.25 -17.42 -7.60
CA MET A 115 8.03 -16.21 -8.43
C MET A 115 6.96 -15.32 -7.82
N ALA A 116 5.85 -15.88 -7.34
CA ALA A 116 4.81 -15.10 -6.66
C ALA A 116 5.35 -14.45 -5.39
N ILE A 117 6.12 -15.19 -4.58
CA ILE A 117 6.77 -14.66 -3.38
C ILE A 117 7.74 -13.52 -3.72
N TRP A 118 8.58 -13.70 -4.73
CA TRP A 118 9.55 -12.68 -5.14
C TRP A 118 8.86 -11.43 -5.69
N GLY A 119 7.78 -11.60 -6.47
CA GLY A 119 6.96 -10.48 -6.94
C GLY A 119 6.37 -9.67 -5.78
N ALA A 120 5.73 -10.35 -4.83
CA ALA A 120 5.17 -9.71 -3.64
C ALA A 120 6.26 -9.01 -2.80
N LYS A 121 7.38 -9.68 -2.54
CA LYS A 121 8.51 -9.10 -1.77
C LYS A 121 9.16 -7.91 -2.47
N SER A 122 9.24 -7.92 -3.79
CA SER A 122 9.76 -6.76 -4.54
C SER A 122 8.87 -5.53 -4.35
N ILE A 123 7.55 -5.70 -4.32
CA ILE A 123 6.61 -4.60 -4.05
C ILE A 123 6.77 -4.11 -2.61
N GLU A 124 6.87 -5.00 -1.63
CA GLU A 124 7.12 -4.63 -0.22
C GLU A 124 8.41 -3.81 -0.07
N GLN A 125 9.49 -4.17 -0.78
CA GLN A 125 10.75 -3.42 -0.76
C GLN A 125 10.62 -2.02 -1.38
N ILE A 126 9.83 -1.87 -2.44
CA ILE A 126 9.54 -0.56 -3.03
C ILE A 126 8.77 0.31 -2.02
N ILE A 127 7.72 -0.23 -1.38
CA ILE A 127 6.94 0.49 -0.36
C ILE A 127 7.84 0.93 0.80
N LEU A 128 8.72 0.04 1.26
CA LEU A 128 9.65 0.32 2.34
C LEU A 128 10.64 1.42 1.95
N HIS A 129 11.23 1.32 0.76
CA HIS A 129 12.17 2.31 0.22
C HIS A 129 11.54 3.70 0.10
N ASP A 130 10.34 3.78 -0.50
CA ASP A 130 9.61 5.06 -0.64
C ASP A 130 9.28 5.67 0.71
N SER A 131 8.95 4.86 1.70
CA SER A 131 8.69 5.30 3.08
C SER A 131 9.95 5.88 3.74
N TYR A 132 11.12 5.25 3.53
CA TYR A 132 12.39 5.77 4.03
C TYR A 132 12.78 7.09 3.36
N GLN A 133 12.63 7.20 2.04
CA GLN A 133 12.90 8.43 1.32
C GLN A 133 12.00 9.59 1.79
N ALA A 134 10.71 9.33 1.95
CA ALA A 134 9.77 10.31 2.47
C ALA A 134 10.17 10.79 3.87
N ARG A 135 10.58 9.87 4.75
CA ARG A 135 11.04 10.19 6.10
C ARG A 135 12.31 11.05 6.09
N GLU A 136 13.29 10.68 5.28
CA GLU A 136 14.53 11.45 5.12
C GLU A 136 14.27 12.86 4.60
N MET A 137 13.39 12.99 3.59
CA MET A 137 12.97 14.29 3.08
C MET A 137 12.32 15.16 4.17
N LEU A 138 11.42 14.59 4.97
CA LEU A 138 10.76 15.28 6.08
C LEU A 138 11.77 15.73 7.15
N GLN A 139 12.75 14.88 7.49
CA GLN A 139 13.82 15.23 8.43
C GLN A 139 14.67 16.38 7.90
N ASN A 140 15.04 16.36 6.62
CA ASN A 140 15.81 17.43 5.99
C ASN A 140 15.06 18.77 5.98
N VAL A 141 13.76 18.75 5.66
CA VAL A 141 12.89 19.93 5.72
C VAL A 141 12.82 20.48 7.15
N PHE A 142 12.64 19.61 8.14
CA PHE A 142 12.61 20.00 9.55
C PHE A 142 13.94 20.60 10.01
N MET A 143 15.07 19.97 9.70
CA MET A 143 16.40 20.46 10.09
C MET A 143 16.72 21.81 9.44
N ASN A 144 16.36 22.00 8.18
CA ASN A 144 16.52 23.28 7.50
C ASN A 144 15.66 24.38 8.16
N ALA A 145 14.42 24.07 8.52
CA ALA A 145 13.54 25.01 9.23
C ALA A 145 14.07 25.33 10.63
N ALA A 146 14.48 24.33 11.41
CA ALA A 146 15.03 24.51 12.75
C ALA A 146 16.33 25.36 12.71
N ASN A 147 17.20 25.14 11.74
CA ASN A 147 18.42 25.94 11.57
C ASN A 147 18.12 27.38 11.14
N LYS A 148 17.13 27.60 10.28
CA LYS A 148 16.73 28.94 9.81
C LYS A 148 16.06 29.74 10.91
N TYR A 149 15.29 29.11 11.78
CA TYR A 149 14.47 29.73 12.82
C TYR A 149 14.93 29.31 14.23
N LYS A 150 16.20 29.57 14.55
CA LYS A 150 16.88 29.12 15.78
C LYS A 150 16.18 29.50 17.09
N ASN A 151 15.50 30.66 17.12
CA ASN A 151 14.81 31.17 18.32
C ASN A 151 13.29 30.99 18.26
N CYS A 152 12.80 30.12 17.38
CA CYS A 152 11.39 29.84 17.22
C CYS A 152 11.11 28.36 17.53
N SER A 153 9.92 28.09 18.03
CA SER A 153 9.41 26.73 18.13
C SER A 153 9.13 26.18 16.74
N VAL A 154 9.83 25.10 16.39
CA VAL A 154 9.65 24.38 15.11
C VAL A 154 9.27 22.94 15.42
N PHE A 155 8.19 22.48 14.87
CA PHE A 155 7.75 21.10 14.98
C PHE A 155 7.13 20.60 13.67
N LEU A 156 7.27 19.31 13.43
CA LEU A 156 6.70 18.59 12.30
C LEU A 156 5.49 17.78 12.79
N LEU A 157 4.36 17.95 12.13
CA LEU A 157 3.12 17.26 12.46
C LEU A 157 2.76 16.23 11.38
N ASP A 158 2.15 15.14 11.79
CA ASP A 158 1.44 14.25 10.88
C ASP A 158 0.10 14.89 10.42
N PRO A 159 -0.61 14.28 9.44
CA PRO A 159 -1.90 14.79 8.98
C PRO A 159 -3.01 14.79 10.04
N LYS A 160 -2.82 14.10 11.16
CA LYS A 160 -3.75 14.05 12.30
C LYS A 160 -3.38 15.07 13.39
N GLY A 161 -2.29 15.82 13.22
CA GLY A 161 -1.82 16.82 14.17
C GLY A 161 -0.89 16.28 15.26
N LYS A 162 -0.47 15.01 15.16
CA LYS A 162 0.50 14.43 16.09
C LYS A 162 1.91 14.93 15.76
N ALA A 163 2.66 15.33 16.79
CA ALA A 163 4.05 15.76 16.63
C ALA A 163 4.97 14.58 16.29
N ILE A 164 5.66 14.68 15.16
CA ILE A 164 6.67 13.70 14.72
C ILE A 164 8.07 14.13 15.17
N LEU A 165 8.39 15.41 15.03
CA LEU A 165 9.67 16.02 15.40
C LEU A 165 9.43 17.39 16.03
N ALA A 166 10.26 17.78 17.00
CA ALA A 166 10.25 19.09 17.61
C ALA A 166 11.71 19.53 17.90
N ASN A 167 12.00 20.83 17.79
CA ASN A 167 13.30 21.37 18.18
C ASN A 167 13.33 21.69 19.69
N ASP A 168 14.53 21.94 20.22
CA ASP A 168 14.75 22.24 21.63
C ASP A 168 13.95 23.46 22.12
N GLU A 169 13.78 24.48 21.28
CA GLU A 169 12.99 25.67 21.63
C GLU A 169 11.51 25.34 21.78
N THR A 170 10.97 24.40 20.98
CA THR A 170 9.62 23.89 21.16
C THR A 170 9.46 23.21 22.50
N LEU A 171 10.39 22.34 22.87
CA LEU A 171 10.36 21.61 24.16
C LEU A 171 10.47 22.55 25.35
N LYS A 172 11.30 23.60 25.25
CA LYS A 172 11.40 24.63 26.30
C LYS A 172 10.13 25.46 26.47
N HIS A 173 9.45 25.79 25.36
CA HIS A 173 8.24 26.64 25.42
C HIS A 173 6.98 25.88 25.84
N PHE A 174 6.82 24.66 25.36
CA PHE A 174 5.59 23.88 25.55
C PHE A 174 5.73 22.76 26.58
N GLY A 175 6.94 22.42 27.00
CA GLY A 175 7.26 21.49 28.09
C GLY A 175 6.94 20.04 27.78
N GLU A 176 5.69 19.70 27.54
CA GLU A 176 5.22 18.32 27.36
C GLU A 176 4.70 18.05 25.93
N THR A 177 4.90 16.83 25.49
CA THR A 177 4.48 16.37 24.15
C THR A 177 2.97 16.49 23.95
N GLU A 178 2.18 16.33 25.01
CA GLU A 178 0.72 16.42 24.97
C GLU A 178 0.22 17.82 24.59
N VAL A 179 0.89 18.87 25.06
CA VAL A 179 0.55 20.26 24.69
C VAL A 179 0.83 20.53 23.23
N ILE A 180 1.93 19.98 22.70
CA ILE A 180 2.29 20.09 21.28
C ILE A 180 1.28 19.35 20.42
N GLU A 181 0.80 18.18 20.83
CA GLU A 181 -0.21 17.40 20.11
C GLU A 181 -1.58 18.10 20.09
N GLU A 182 -1.99 18.69 21.22
CA GLU A 182 -3.24 19.45 21.28
C GLU A 182 -3.19 20.69 20.37
N LEU A 183 -2.07 21.43 20.40
CA LEU A 183 -1.85 22.55 19.48
C LEU A 183 -1.84 22.09 18.02
N GLY A 184 -1.21 20.92 17.74
CA GLY A 184 -1.15 20.33 16.42
C GLY A 184 -2.52 20.00 15.84
N LYS A 185 -3.40 19.41 16.63
CA LYS A 185 -4.79 19.12 16.24
C LYS A 185 -5.53 20.41 15.87
N ARG A 186 -5.43 21.45 16.69
CA ARG A 186 -6.04 22.75 16.43
C ARG A 186 -5.53 23.41 15.15
N ILE A 187 -4.22 23.30 14.86
CA ILE A 187 -3.62 23.81 13.61
C ILE A 187 -4.15 23.07 12.40
N VAL A 188 -4.24 21.73 12.46
CA VAL A 188 -4.77 20.92 11.36
C VAL A 188 -6.25 21.22 11.10
N GLU A 189 -7.06 21.41 12.16
CA GLU A 189 -8.47 21.78 12.04
C GLU A 189 -8.64 23.17 11.43
N ALA A 190 -7.88 24.17 11.90
CA ALA A 190 -7.90 25.51 11.34
C ALA A 190 -7.56 25.54 9.85
N ARG A 191 -6.55 24.78 9.44
CA ARG A 191 -6.17 24.64 8.02
C ARG A 191 -7.22 23.95 7.16
N LYS A 192 -7.92 22.95 7.68
CA LYS A 192 -9.04 22.34 6.95
C LYS A 192 -10.12 23.38 6.66
N MET A 193 -10.43 24.26 7.62
CA MET A 193 -11.40 25.35 7.44
C MET A 193 -10.93 26.36 6.39
N GLU A 194 -9.65 26.75 6.38
CA GLU A 194 -9.10 27.65 5.35
C GLU A 194 -9.11 27.03 3.95
N CYS A 195 -8.75 25.73 3.82
CA CYS A 195 -8.77 25.03 2.53
C CYS A 195 -10.18 24.81 1.97
N GLU A 196 -11.21 24.70 2.81
CA GLU A 196 -12.60 24.63 2.37
C GLU A 196 -13.11 25.97 1.79
N VAL A 197 -12.50 27.08 2.20
CA VAL A 197 -12.85 28.43 1.72
C VAL A 197 -12.10 28.78 0.41
N GLU A 198 -10.88 28.25 0.18
CA GLU A 198 -10.02 28.71 -0.92
C GLU A 198 -10.03 27.86 -2.20
N ASN A 199 -10.34 26.57 -2.22
CA ASN A 199 -10.51 25.82 -3.49
C ASN A 199 -10.94 24.35 -3.38
N PRO A 200 -11.96 23.88 -4.09
CA PRO A 200 -12.36 22.47 -4.11
C PRO A 200 -11.55 21.57 -5.10
N ILE A 201 -10.54 22.06 -5.83
CA ILE A 201 -10.00 21.34 -6.99
C ILE A 201 -8.52 20.88 -6.89
N ASN A 202 -7.76 21.25 -5.86
CA ASN A 202 -6.33 20.88 -5.83
C ASN A 202 -5.90 20.12 -4.55
N LYS A 203 -6.24 18.82 -4.49
CA LYS A 203 -5.65 17.88 -3.52
C LYS A 203 -4.29 17.39 -4.03
N LYS A 204 -3.21 18.07 -3.69
CA LYS A 204 -1.85 17.49 -3.70
C LYS A 204 -1.12 17.93 -2.44
N ASN A 205 -0.71 16.90 -1.66
CA ASN A 205 0.18 16.89 -0.51
C ASN A 205 0.90 18.22 -0.19
N THR A 206 0.46 18.92 0.83
CA THR A 206 1.23 19.99 1.45
C THR A 206 1.57 19.62 2.89
N ASN A 207 2.83 19.21 3.10
CA ASN A 207 3.43 19.13 4.43
C ASN A 207 3.55 20.56 4.99
N SER A 208 2.93 20.81 6.13
CA SER A 208 2.86 22.17 6.67
C SER A 208 3.93 22.44 7.72
N ILE A 209 4.72 23.49 7.47
CA ILE A 209 5.57 24.12 8.47
C ILE A 209 4.79 25.29 9.06
N SER A 210 4.38 25.22 10.32
CA SER A 210 3.81 26.37 11.03
C SER A 210 4.86 27.04 11.92
N LYS A 211 4.90 28.38 11.94
CA LYS A 211 5.79 29.20 12.74
C LYS A 211 5.01 29.85 13.87
N THR A 212 5.45 29.65 15.10
CA THR A 212 5.08 30.52 16.20
C THR A 212 6.35 31.27 16.66
N CYS A 213 6.48 32.55 16.22
CA CYS A 213 7.50 33.44 16.76
C CYS A 213 6.88 34.35 17.82
N PRO A 214 7.57 34.63 18.95
CA PRO A 214 7.10 35.61 19.92
C PRO A 214 7.12 37.01 19.27
N GLY A 215 5.96 37.65 19.12
CA GLY A 215 5.87 39.04 18.68
C GLY A 215 4.85 39.38 17.58
N VAL A 216 4.01 38.46 17.14
CA VAL A 216 2.87 38.77 16.25
C VAL A 216 1.59 38.72 17.10
N LYS A 217 1.03 39.91 17.34
CA LYS A 217 -0.28 40.12 17.93
C LYS A 217 -1.38 39.76 16.95
#